data_598729ca1b30ecb858f57906c1bf0683
#
_entry.id   598729ca1b30ecb858f57906c1bf0683
#
_cell.length_a   1.000
_cell.length_b   1.000
_cell.length_c   1.000
_cell.angle_alpha   90.00
_cell.angle_beta   90.00
_cell.angle_gamma   90.00
#
_symmetry.space_group_name_H-M   'P 1'
#
loop_
_entity.id
_entity.type
_entity.pdbx_description
1 polymer ?
#
loop_
_entity_poly.entity_id
_entity_poly.type
_entity_poly.pdbx_seq_one_letter_code
_entity_poly.pdbx_strand_id
1 'polypeptide(L)'
;DTLREQLKAAQIVIMQREEELKYTRKRAEEAEEKVLTATNRKKKVRVIQGLAMHFAPMPDWVIRPRVNSSGDYVNFIENANAGAVDFDLVVGASVMLFDLTKPNQRFTQDLGIYVGFGGNNLFKNFYLGPSYKFLDFFHLSAGVKMAHYTVLADGYEAGDELPVGWAIPTSKKWIVTPYI
;
A
#
# COMPACT_ATOMS: atom_id res chain seq x y z
N ASP A 1 -74.87 5.72 25.12
CA ASP A 1 -73.74 6.61 25.50
C ASP A 1 -72.44 5.83 25.71
N THR A 2 -72.47 4.66 26.31
CA THR A 2 -71.27 3.81 26.59
C THR A 2 -70.52 3.35 25.33
N LEU A 3 -71.19 3.02 24.21
CA LEU A 3 -70.55 2.66 22.96
C LEU A 3 -69.79 3.80 22.29
N ARG A 4 -70.28 5.04 22.40
CA ARG A 4 -69.60 6.24 21.88
C ARG A 4 -68.36 6.59 22.67
N GLU A 5 -68.34 6.38 23.98
CA GLU A 5 -67.20 6.59 24.84
C GLU A 5 -66.08 5.53 24.58
N GLN A 6 -66.50 4.29 24.41
CA GLN A 6 -65.57 3.21 24.02
C GLN A 6 -64.91 3.45 22.65
N LEU A 7 -65.68 3.98 21.69
CA LEU A 7 -65.14 4.32 20.37
C LEU A 7 -64.13 5.45 20.44
N LYS A 8 -64.41 6.50 21.21
CA LYS A 8 -63.47 7.61 21.42
C LYS A 8 -62.19 7.12 22.11
N ALA A 9 -62.30 6.30 23.14
CA ALA A 9 -61.13 5.74 23.83
C ALA A 9 -60.27 4.90 22.90
N ALA A 10 -60.87 4.06 22.06
CA ALA A 10 -60.16 3.27 21.06
C ALA A 10 -59.47 4.15 20.02
N GLN A 11 -60.08 5.24 19.55
CA GLN A 11 -59.42 6.19 18.63
C GLN A 11 -58.18 6.84 19.23
N ILE A 12 -58.26 7.25 20.50
CA ILE A 12 -57.10 7.84 21.22
C ILE A 12 -55.94 6.82 21.28
N VAL A 13 -56.22 5.59 21.63
CA VAL A 13 -55.22 4.52 21.69
C VAL A 13 -54.56 4.28 20.33
N ILE A 14 -55.38 4.26 19.25
CA ILE A 14 -54.85 4.09 17.87
C ILE A 14 -53.91 5.25 17.51
N MET A 15 -54.30 6.50 17.76
CA MET A 15 -53.44 7.68 17.49
C MET A 15 -52.11 7.61 18.28
N GLN A 16 -52.17 7.23 19.54
CA GLN A 16 -50.96 7.08 20.35
C GLN A 16 -50.03 5.99 19.80
N ARG A 17 -50.57 4.86 19.34
CA ARG A 17 -49.78 3.81 18.74
C ARG A 17 -49.18 4.18 17.38
N GLU A 18 -49.89 4.97 16.58
CA GLU A 18 -49.37 5.48 15.31
C GLU A 18 -48.22 6.49 15.55
N GLU A 19 -48.30 7.32 16.57
CA GLU A 19 -47.17 8.21 16.95
C GLU A 19 -45.96 7.43 17.45
N GLU A 20 -46.15 6.42 18.31
CA GLU A 20 -45.10 5.54 18.78
C GLU A 20 -44.42 4.77 17.61
N LEU A 21 -45.20 4.30 16.65
CA LEU A 21 -44.70 3.63 15.44
C LEU A 21 -43.87 4.58 14.56
N LYS A 22 -44.31 5.81 14.37
CA LYS A 22 -43.55 6.81 13.62
C LYS A 22 -42.21 7.13 14.32
N TYR A 23 -42.23 7.27 15.63
CA TYR A 23 -41.03 7.55 16.40
C TYR A 23 -40.01 6.40 16.36
N THR A 24 -40.48 5.16 16.53
CA THR A 24 -39.64 3.97 16.45
C THR A 24 -39.05 3.75 15.08
N ARG A 25 -39.86 3.98 14.01
CA ARG A 25 -39.36 3.89 12.63
C ARG A 25 -38.27 4.93 12.35
N LYS A 26 -38.47 6.18 12.77
CA LYS A 26 -37.45 7.22 12.62
C LYS A 26 -36.14 6.88 13.35
N ARG A 27 -36.26 6.32 14.55
CA ARG A 27 -35.08 5.86 15.31
C ARG A 27 -34.34 4.69 14.64
N ALA A 28 -35.08 3.77 14.01
CA ALA A 28 -34.48 2.68 13.25
C ALA A 28 -33.75 3.19 12.02
N GLU A 29 -34.34 4.10 11.25
CA GLU A 29 -33.72 4.75 10.09
C GLU A 29 -32.44 5.51 10.47
N GLU A 30 -32.45 6.29 11.56
CA GLU A 30 -31.27 6.98 12.07
C GLU A 30 -30.17 6.00 12.56
N ALA A 31 -30.55 4.87 13.14
CA ALA A 31 -29.58 3.86 13.56
C ALA A 31 -28.95 3.14 12.36
N GLU A 32 -29.74 2.82 11.34
CA GLU A 32 -29.23 2.23 10.08
C GLU A 32 -28.26 3.17 9.38
N GLU A 33 -28.59 4.46 9.29
CA GLU A 33 -27.70 5.48 8.70
C GLU A 33 -26.37 5.60 9.46
N LYS A 34 -26.43 5.58 10.81
CA LYS A 34 -25.21 5.59 11.65
C LYS A 34 -24.34 4.35 11.44
N VAL A 35 -24.95 3.16 11.32
CA VAL A 35 -24.23 1.92 11.06
C VAL A 35 -23.60 1.95 9.67
N LEU A 36 -24.32 2.41 8.65
CA LEU A 36 -23.80 2.55 7.29
C LEU A 36 -22.63 3.51 7.23
N THR A 37 -22.75 4.66 7.89
CA THR A 37 -21.68 5.69 7.97
C THR A 37 -20.47 5.16 8.71
N ALA A 38 -20.64 4.45 9.82
CA ALA A 38 -19.54 3.83 10.58
C ALA A 38 -18.83 2.73 9.76
N THR A 39 -19.57 1.92 9.03
CA THR A 39 -19.04 0.87 8.15
C THR A 39 -18.23 1.46 7.00
N ASN A 40 -18.70 2.56 6.40
CA ASN A 40 -17.99 3.24 5.33
C ASN A 40 -16.71 3.95 5.82
N ARG A 41 -16.72 4.52 7.02
CA ARG A 41 -15.50 5.10 7.64
C ARG A 41 -14.41 4.06 7.89
N LYS A 42 -14.77 2.84 8.29
CA LYS A 42 -13.81 1.73 8.49
C LYS A 42 -13.09 1.31 7.22
N LYS A 43 -13.65 1.59 6.04
CA LYS A 43 -13.05 1.27 4.74
C LYS A 43 -12.07 2.32 4.22
N LYS A 44 -11.90 3.46 4.90
CA LYS A 44 -11.00 4.54 4.48
C LYS A 44 -9.52 4.13 4.55
N VAL A 45 -9.16 3.27 5.48
CA VAL A 45 -7.81 2.69 5.59
C VAL A 45 -7.92 1.20 5.35
N ARG A 46 -7.08 0.66 4.47
CA ARG A 46 -7.04 -0.76 4.12
C ARG A 46 -5.64 -1.29 4.28
N VAL A 47 -5.51 -2.41 4.97
CA VAL A 47 -4.27 -3.17 5.01
C VAL A 47 -4.17 -3.97 3.70
N ILE A 48 -3.02 -3.89 3.04
CA ILE A 48 -2.73 -4.51 1.76
C ILE A 48 -1.46 -5.32 1.91
N GLN A 49 -1.47 -6.51 1.37
CA GLN A 49 -0.30 -7.34 1.15
C GLN A 49 -0.23 -7.72 -0.32
N GLY A 50 0.96 -7.78 -0.87
CA GLY A 50 1.13 -8.03 -2.29
C GLY A 50 2.57 -8.25 -2.71
N LEU A 51 2.78 -8.16 -4.02
CA LEU A 51 4.09 -8.20 -4.67
C LEU A 51 4.38 -6.82 -5.25
N ALA A 52 5.56 -6.31 -4.99
CA ALA A 52 6.10 -5.14 -5.66
C ALA A 52 7.20 -5.57 -6.62
N MET A 53 7.12 -5.10 -7.84
CA MET A 53 8.13 -5.29 -8.88
C MET A 53 8.97 -4.01 -8.98
N HIS A 54 10.28 -4.14 -8.97
CA HIS A 54 11.19 -3.02 -9.15
C HIS A 54 12.32 -3.34 -10.12
N PHE A 55 12.72 -2.31 -10.87
CA PHE A 55 13.66 -2.42 -12.00
C PHE A 55 15.10 -2.07 -11.61
N ALA A 56 15.35 -1.82 -10.35
CA ALA A 56 16.68 -1.55 -9.79
C ALA A 56 16.87 -2.41 -8.54
N PRO A 57 17.19 -3.70 -8.71
CA PRO A 57 17.48 -4.58 -7.58
C PRO A 57 18.72 -4.12 -6.82
N MET A 58 18.87 -4.60 -5.59
CA MET A 58 20.10 -4.36 -4.84
C MET A 58 21.28 -4.94 -5.63
N PRO A 59 22.36 -4.14 -5.88
CA PRO A 59 23.53 -4.62 -6.57
C PRO A 59 24.14 -5.84 -5.86
N ASP A 60 24.50 -6.84 -6.63
CA ASP A 60 25.29 -7.98 -6.18
C ASP A 60 26.70 -7.86 -6.75
N TRP A 61 27.61 -7.38 -5.90
CA TRP A 61 28.98 -7.07 -6.29
C TRP A 61 29.81 -8.33 -6.24
N VAL A 62 30.35 -8.71 -7.40
CA VAL A 62 31.19 -9.90 -7.58
C VAL A 62 32.53 -9.54 -8.20
N ILE A 63 33.55 -10.32 -7.87
CA ILE A 63 34.87 -10.23 -8.50
C ILE A 63 34.92 -11.21 -9.67
N ARG A 64 35.22 -10.69 -10.87
CA ARG A 64 35.43 -11.53 -12.05
C ARG A 64 36.84 -11.40 -12.59
N PRO A 65 37.64 -12.47 -12.60
CA PRO A 65 38.94 -12.46 -13.24
C PRO A 65 38.78 -12.37 -14.77
N ARG A 66 39.50 -11.44 -15.37
CA ARG A 66 39.60 -11.26 -16.82
C ARG A 66 41.06 -11.00 -17.19
N VAL A 67 41.38 -11.25 -18.46
CA VAL A 67 42.67 -10.88 -19.02
C VAL A 67 42.57 -9.41 -19.47
N ASN A 68 43.47 -8.56 -18.97
CA ASN A 68 43.55 -7.15 -19.39
C ASN A 68 44.20 -7.03 -20.78
N SER A 69 44.29 -5.82 -21.30
CA SER A 69 44.90 -5.52 -22.61
C SER A 69 46.37 -5.86 -22.70
N SER A 70 47.07 -6.02 -21.56
CA SER A 70 48.47 -6.41 -21.45
C SER A 70 48.68 -7.94 -21.38
N GLY A 71 47.58 -8.71 -21.31
CA GLY A 71 47.66 -10.18 -21.20
C GLY A 71 47.72 -10.71 -19.75
N ASP A 72 47.61 -9.85 -18.75
CA ASP A 72 47.66 -10.24 -17.34
C ASP A 72 46.26 -10.57 -16.81
N TYR A 73 46.19 -11.51 -15.87
CA TYR A 73 44.95 -11.80 -15.14
C TYR A 73 44.73 -10.75 -14.07
N VAL A 74 43.63 -9.98 -14.19
CA VAL A 74 43.22 -8.99 -13.23
C VAL A 74 41.79 -9.23 -12.79
N ASN A 75 41.47 -8.80 -11.60
CA ASN A 75 40.12 -8.88 -11.02
C ASN A 75 39.35 -7.61 -11.34
N PHE A 76 38.14 -7.77 -11.86
CA PHE A 76 37.21 -6.65 -12.12
C PHE A 76 36.01 -6.73 -11.20
N ILE A 77 35.53 -5.55 -10.77
CA ILE A 77 34.30 -5.43 -10.01
C ILE A 77 33.11 -5.43 -10.98
N GLU A 78 32.20 -6.34 -10.81
CA GLU A 78 30.97 -6.40 -11.60
C GLU A 78 29.73 -6.47 -10.73
N ASN A 79 28.61 -5.96 -11.26
CA ASN A 79 27.28 -6.15 -10.66
C ASN A 79 26.60 -7.32 -11.35
N ALA A 80 26.46 -8.46 -10.65
CA ALA A 80 25.80 -9.64 -11.18
C ALA A 80 24.29 -9.45 -11.43
N ASN A 81 23.67 -8.46 -10.75
CA ASN A 81 22.26 -8.14 -10.88
C ASN A 81 21.99 -6.95 -11.84
N ALA A 82 22.96 -6.51 -12.63
CA ALA A 82 22.76 -5.39 -13.55
C ALA A 82 21.64 -5.69 -14.55
N GLY A 83 20.62 -4.82 -14.61
CA GLY A 83 19.48 -4.97 -15.52
C GLY A 83 18.45 -6.02 -15.13
N ALA A 84 18.57 -6.67 -13.98
CA ALA A 84 17.57 -7.61 -13.49
C ALA A 84 16.31 -6.88 -12.99
N VAL A 85 15.21 -7.61 -12.96
CA VAL A 85 13.96 -7.22 -12.30
C VAL A 85 13.84 -8.05 -11.03
N ASP A 86 13.45 -7.42 -9.95
CA ASP A 86 13.30 -8.10 -8.67
C ASP A 86 11.90 -7.92 -8.11
N PHE A 87 11.50 -8.83 -7.24
CA PHE A 87 10.17 -8.88 -6.63
C PHE A 87 10.29 -8.92 -5.12
N ASP A 88 9.56 -8.02 -4.46
CA ASP A 88 9.46 -7.97 -3.02
C ASP A 88 8.05 -8.34 -2.56
N LEU A 89 7.95 -9.16 -1.52
CA LEU A 89 6.72 -9.28 -0.75
C LEU A 89 6.55 -8.02 0.08
N VAL A 90 5.40 -7.37 -0.07
CA VAL A 90 5.11 -6.09 0.61
C VAL A 90 3.86 -6.18 1.46
N VAL A 91 3.88 -5.49 2.58
CA VAL A 91 2.72 -5.29 3.45
C VAL A 91 2.62 -3.82 3.81
N GLY A 92 1.43 -3.28 3.80
CA GLY A 92 1.23 -1.87 4.10
C GLY A 92 -0.21 -1.47 4.25
N ALA A 93 -0.46 -0.18 4.21
CA ALA A 93 -1.79 0.39 4.28
C ALA A 93 -2.02 1.34 3.11
N SER A 94 -3.20 1.25 2.52
CA SER A 94 -3.69 2.24 1.58
C SER A 94 -4.73 3.11 2.26
N VAL A 95 -4.53 4.42 2.21
CA VAL A 95 -5.47 5.42 2.72
C VAL A 95 -6.20 6.03 1.55
N MET A 96 -7.52 5.85 1.50
CA MET A 96 -8.37 6.43 0.46
C MET A 96 -8.44 7.94 0.60
N LEU A 97 -8.18 8.66 -0.49
CA LEU A 97 -8.10 10.13 -0.50
C LEU A 97 -9.48 10.80 -0.44
N PHE A 98 -10.51 10.14 -0.95
CA PHE A 98 -11.84 10.72 -1.11
C PHE A 98 -12.86 10.13 -0.14
N ASP A 99 -13.92 10.90 0.11
CA ASP A 99 -15.00 10.49 0.99
C ASP A 99 -15.87 9.42 0.32
N LEU A 100 -15.86 8.23 0.88
CA LEU A 100 -16.57 7.05 0.39
C LEU A 100 -18.10 7.14 0.60
N THR A 101 -18.59 8.19 1.24
CA THR A 101 -20.01 8.36 1.54
C THR A 101 -20.81 8.98 0.38
N LYS A 102 -20.15 9.49 -0.66
CA LYS A 102 -20.82 10.12 -1.79
C LYS A 102 -21.09 9.11 -2.91
N PRO A 103 -22.36 8.85 -3.28
CA PRO A 103 -22.73 7.71 -4.16
C PRO A 103 -22.31 7.84 -5.63
N ASN A 104 -21.85 9.01 -6.10
CA ASN A 104 -21.65 9.26 -7.53
C ASN A 104 -20.19 9.42 -7.99
N GLN A 105 -19.20 9.03 -7.17
CA GLN A 105 -17.79 9.25 -7.50
C GLN A 105 -17.00 7.91 -7.54
N ARG A 106 -17.47 6.93 -8.30
CA ARG A 106 -16.90 5.58 -8.30
C ARG A 106 -15.40 5.54 -8.60
N PHE A 107 -14.92 6.30 -9.58
CA PHE A 107 -13.51 6.30 -9.95
C PHE A 107 -12.62 6.94 -8.89
N THR A 108 -13.00 8.10 -8.36
CA THR A 108 -12.18 8.83 -7.38
C THR A 108 -12.19 8.19 -5.99
N GLN A 109 -13.22 7.42 -5.66
CA GLN A 109 -13.33 6.71 -4.38
C GLN A 109 -12.31 5.59 -4.22
N ASP A 110 -11.81 5.07 -5.33
CA ASP A 110 -10.85 3.96 -5.36
C ASP A 110 -9.39 4.43 -5.39
N LEU A 111 -9.17 5.74 -5.46
CA LEU A 111 -7.83 6.35 -5.36
C LEU A 111 -7.39 6.49 -3.92
N GLY A 112 -6.15 6.11 -3.65
CA GLY A 112 -5.53 6.19 -2.34
C GLY A 112 -4.04 6.48 -2.41
N ILE A 113 -3.42 6.56 -1.24
CA ILE A 113 -1.97 6.55 -1.07
C ILE A 113 -1.60 5.27 -0.33
N TYR A 114 -0.69 4.52 -0.92
CA TYR A 114 -0.10 3.33 -0.32
C TYR A 114 1.18 3.70 0.42
N VAL A 115 1.31 3.19 1.63
CA VAL A 115 2.54 3.22 2.43
C VAL A 115 2.79 1.81 2.92
N GLY A 116 3.96 1.26 2.66
CA GLY A 116 4.25 -0.13 3.02
C GLY A 116 5.72 -0.40 3.26
N PHE A 117 5.97 -1.63 3.66
CA PHE A 117 7.27 -2.20 3.93
C PHE A 117 7.37 -3.54 3.20
N GLY A 118 8.57 -3.97 2.84
CA GLY A 118 8.70 -5.25 2.15
C GLY A 118 10.11 -5.73 1.95
N GLY A 119 10.23 -6.81 1.16
CA GLY A 119 11.50 -7.43 0.82
C GLY A 119 12.17 -8.17 1.97
N ASN A 120 13.41 -8.56 1.76
CA ASN A 120 14.19 -9.35 2.71
C ASN A 120 14.43 -8.66 4.06
N ASN A 121 14.19 -7.36 4.15
CA ASN A 121 14.39 -6.56 5.35
C ASN A 121 13.26 -5.56 5.53
N LEU A 122 12.17 -6.00 6.15
CA LEU A 122 10.91 -5.26 6.32
C LEU A 122 11.09 -3.80 6.75
N PHE A 123 12.03 -3.51 7.66
CA PHE A 123 12.21 -2.16 8.20
C PHE A 123 13.28 -1.32 7.45
N LYS A 124 13.85 -1.85 6.37
CA LYS A 124 14.84 -1.15 5.54
C LYS A 124 14.37 -0.86 4.13
N ASN A 125 13.18 -1.32 3.78
CA ASN A 125 12.56 -1.09 2.48
C ASN A 125 11.19 -0.47 2.71
N PHE A 126 11.02 0.77 2.29
CA PHE A 126 9.79 1.54 2.39
C PHE A 126 9.23 1.78 1.00
N TYR A 127 7.93 1.64 0.87
CA TYR A 127 7.19 1.85 -0.36
C TYR A 127 6.19 2.98 -0.17
N LEU A 128 6.16 3.94 -1.08
CA LEU A 128 5.24 5.06 -1.05
C LEU A 128 4.77 5.37 -2.48
N GLY A 129 3.46 5.49 -2.67
CA GLY A 129 2.93 5.88 -3.96
C GLY A 129 1.42 5.95 -4.02
N PRO A 130 0.86 6.51 -5.09
CA PRO A 130 -0.55 6.40 -5.38
C PRO A 130 -0.96 4.94 -5.52
N SER A 131 -2.17 4.65 -5.09
CA SER A 131 -2.79 3.33 -5.21
C SER A 131 -4.20 3.45 -5.77
N TYR A 132 -4.60 2.46 -6.53
CA TYR A 132 -5.93 2.36 -7.09
C TYR A 132 -6.52 0.99 -6.76
N LYS A 133 -7.73 1.01 -6.20
CA LYS A 133 -8.50 -0.21 -5.97
C LYS A 133 -9.24 -0.58 -7.24
N PHE A 134 -8.82 -1.64 -7.90
CA PHE A 134 -9.42 -2.08 -9.16
C PHE A 134 -10.66 -2.95 -8.97
N LEU A 135 -10.67 -3.81 -7.96
CA LEU A 135 -11.79 -4.66 -7.53
C LEU A 135 -11.80 -4.67 -6.01
N ASP A 136 -12.80 -5.30 -5.40
CA ASP A 136 -12.89 -5.34 -3.94
C ASP A 136 -11.67 -5.97 -3.25
N PHE A 137 -10.94 -6.81 -3.97
CA PHE A 137 -9.77 -7.57 -3.48
C PHE A 137 -8.46 -7.20 -4.18
N PHE A 138 -8.45 -6.39 -5.25
CA PHE A 138 -7.26 -6.10 -6.04
C PHE A 138 -6.89 -4.63 -5.95
N HIS A 139 -5.62 -4.36 -5.58
CA HIS A 139 -5.05 -3.03 -5.53
C HIS A 139 -3.82 -2.96 -6.43
N LEU A 140 -3.75 -1.91 -7.23
CA LEU A 140 -2.57 -1.56 -8.00
C LEU A 140 -1.94 -0.33 -7.36
N SER A 141 -0.62 -0.36 -7.15
CA SER A 141 0.12 0.83 -6.71
C SER A 141 1.41 0.96 -7.49
N ALA A 142 1.82 2.21 -7.72
CA ALA A 142 3.08 2.53 -8.34
C ALA A 142 3.70 3.71 -7.58
N GLY A 143 5.03 3.77 -7.51
CA GLY A 143 5.64 4.85 -6.75
C GLY A 143 7.12 4.69 -6.56
N VAL A 144 7.61 5.05 -5.38
CA VAL A 144 9.02 4.99 -5.03
C VAL A 144 9.26 4.01 -3.88
N LYS A 145 10.26 3.18 -4.07
CA LYS A 145 10.87 2.33 -3.04
C LYS A 145 12.09 3.06 -2.49
N MET A 146 12.16 3.25 -1.20
CA MET A 146 13.34 3.71 -0.48
C MET A 146 13.96 2.52 0.22
N ALA A 147 15.19 2.16 -0.16
CA ALA A 147 15.85 0.98 0.38
C ALA A 147 17.30 1.25 0.75
N HIS A 148 17.80 0.49 1.70
CA HIS A 148 19.18 0.57 2.17
C HIS A 148 20.04 -0.41 1.39
N TYR A 149 20.73 0.08 0.36
CA TYR A 149 21.52 -0.72 -0.57
C TYR A 149 22.99 -0.76 -0.18
N THR A 150 23.62 -1.89 -0.50
CA THR A 150 25.08 -2.02 -0.50
C THR A 150 25.62 -1.56 -1.86
N VAL A 151 26.26 -0.42 -1.89
CA VAL A 151 26.85 0.18 -3.08
C VAL A 151 28.38 0.17 -2.98
N LEU A 152 29.08 0.39 -4.08
CA LEU A 152 30.53 0.56 -4.02
C LEU A 152 30.90 1.78 -3.17
N ALA A 153 32.04 1.72 -2.49
CA ALA A 153 32.58 2.86 -1.77
C ALA A 153 32.97 3.97 -2.76
N ASP A 154 33.04 5.21 -2.24
CA ASP A 154 33.39 6.36 -3.07
C ASP A 154 34.78 6.16 -3.71
N GLY A 155 34.88 6.41 -5.00
CA GLY A 155 36.06 6.22 -5.81
C GLY A 155 36.17 4.86 -6.50
N TYR A 156 35.18 3.98 -6.37
CA TYR A 156 35.12 2.72 -7.08
C TYR A 156 33.87 2.64 -7.94
N GLU A 157 34.03 2.11 -9.16
CA GLU A 157 32.95 1.92 -10.12
C GLU A 157 32.92 0.46 -10.64
N ALA A 158 31.79 0.09 -11.23
CA ALA A 158 31.69 -1.21 -11.90
C ALA A 158 32.64 -1.22 -13.13
N GLY A 159 33.48 -2.23 -13.22
CA GLY A 159 34.52 -2.33 -14.24
C GLY A 159 35.92 -1.92 -13.75
N ASP A 160 36.04 -1.41 -12.54
CA ASP A 160 37.37 -1.10 -11.98
C ASP A 160 38.16 -2.37 -11.68
N GLU A 161 39.49 -2.25 -11.86
CA GLU A 161 40.43 -3.29 -11.50
C GLU A 161 40.65 -3.32 -9.99
N LEU A 162 40.66 -4.52 -9.43
CA LEU A 162 40.92 -4.74 -8.01
C LEU A 162 42.18 -5.59 -7.84
N PRO A 163 43.11 -5.21 -6.95
CA PRO A 163 44.28 -6.02 -6.65
C PRO A 163 43.89 -7.42 -6.16
N VAL A 164 44.65 -8.43 -6.54
CA VAL A 164 44.41 -9.81 -6.12
C VAL A 164 44.42 -9.91 -4.59
N GLY A 165 43.38 -10.54 -4.04
CA GLY A 165 43.22 -10.71 -2.58
C GLY A 165 42.53 -9.56 -1.85
N TRP A 166 42.11 -8.50 -2.56
CA TRP A 166 41.33 -7.43 -1.95
C TRP A 166 39.83 -7.78 -1.95
N ALA A 167 39.16 -7.37 -0.86
CA ALA A 167 37.71 -7.42 -0.79
C ALA A 167 37.11 -6.20 -1.52
N ILE A 168 35.93 -6.37 -2.10
CA ILE A 168 35.22 -5.27 -2.77
C ILE A 168 34.88 -4.18 -1.74
N PRO A 169 35.37 -2.95 -1.93
CA PRO A 169 35.06 -1.85 -1.03
C PRO A 169 33.60 -1.42 -1.23
N THR A 170 32.79 -1.61 -0.19
CA THR A 170 31.36 -1.29 -0.24
C THR A 170 30.94 -0.38 0.89
N SER A 171 29.92 0.42 0.65
CA SER A 171 29.26 1.27 1.63
C SER A 171 27.76 1.06 1.58
N LYS A 172 27.02 1.47 2.63
CA LYS A 172 25.56 1.37 2.67
C LYS A 172 24.96 2.76 2.47
N LYS A 173 24.09 2.89 1.47
CA LYS A 173 23.41 4.17 1.17
C LYS A 173 21.89 3.92 0.99
N TRP A 174 21.09 4.92 1.35
CA TRP A 174 19.69 4.95 1.01
C TRP A 174 19.53 5.26 -0.48
N ILE A 175 18.83 4.39 -1.20
CA ILE A 175 18.55 4.54 -2.64
C ILE A 175 17.04 4.62 -2.82
N VAL A 176 16.63 5.50 -3.73
CA VAL A 176 15.24 5.66 -4.15
C VAL A 176 15.09 5.11 -5.56
N THR A 177 14.19 4.15 -5.74
CA THR A 177 13.93 3.48 -7.02
C THR A 177 12.44 3.42 -7.32
N PRO A 178 12.01 3.43 -8.59
CA PRO A 178 10.61 3.22 -8.93
C PRO A 178 10.18 1.77 -8.67
N TYR A 179 8.90 1.59 -8.32
CA TYR A 179 8.25 0.28 -8.22
C TYR A 179 6.82 0.32 -8.79
N ILE A 180 6.34 -0.85 -9.12
CA ILE A 180 4.93 -1.13 -9.47
C ILE A 180 4.44 -2.30 -8.64
#